data_4573bdac228394b08c16911551b0b4f4
#
_entry.id   4573bdac228394b08c16911551b0b4f4
#
_cell.length_a   1.000
_cell.length_b   1.000
_cell.length_c   1.000
_cell.angle_alpha   90.00
_cell.angle_beta   90.00
_cell.angle_gamma   90.00
#
_symmetry.space_group_name_H-M   'P 1'
#
loop_
_entity.id
_entity.type
_entity.pdbx_description
1 polymer ?
#
loop_
_entity_poly.entity_id
_entity_poly.type
_entity_poly.pdbx_seq_one_letter_code
_entity_poly.pdbx_strand_id
1 'polypeptide(L)'
;MSAKASPLATLTKRELEVLDQVAQGKSNAAVARSLFLTERAVEKHINALFAKLGLGSTPDIHRRVKAVLMHLSDRGDQPGG
;
A
#
# COMPACT_ATOMS: atom_id res chain seq x y z
N MET A 1 2.56 -19.74 16.56
CA MET A 1 2.52 -19.13 15.84
C MET A 1 2.17 -17.87 15.91
N SER A 2 2.49 -17.15 15.42
CA SER A 2 2.20 -15.97 15.52
C SER A 2 1.10 -15.61 14.97
N ALA A 3 0.24 -15.35 15.52
CA ALA A 3 -0.90 -14.98 15.00
C ALA A 3 -1.02 -13.54 14.85
N LYS A 4 0.01 -12.80 14.87
CA LYS A 4 -0.12 -11.44 14.80
C LYS A 4 -0.63 -11.06 13.46
N ALA A 5 -1.74 -10.49 13.39
CA ALA A 5 -2.29 -10.04 12.15
C ALA A 5 -1.59 -8.77 11.72
N SER A 6 -1.09 -8.74 10.53
CA SER A 6 -0.52 -7.53 9.96
C SER A 6 -1.65 -6.60 9.55
N PRO A 7 -1.47 -5.28 9.67
CA PRO A 7 -2.45 -4.36 9.12
C PRO A 7 -2.75 -4.62 7.66
N LEU A 8 -1.79 -5.15 6.93
CA LEU A 8 -2.00 -5.47 5.52
C LEU A 8 -2.95 -6.61 5.32
N ALA A 9 -3.20 -7.40 6.35
CA ALA A 9 -4.11 -8.53 6.23
C ALA A 9 -5.55 -8.10 5.98
N THR A 10 -5.88 -6.83 6.22
CA THR A 10 -7.22 -6.34 5.97
C THR A 10 -7.40 -5.83 4.56
N LEU A 11 -6.35 -5.77 3.77
CA LEU A 11 -6.45 -5.25 2.42
C LEU A 11 -6.94 -6.32 1.46
N THR A 12 -7.69 -5.90 0.45
CA THR A 12 -8.08 -6.82 -0.60
C THR A 12 -6.87 -7.12 -1.47
N LYS A 13 -7.00 -8.14 -2.31
CA LYS A 13 -5.93 -8.48 -3.22
C LYS A 13 -5.56 -7.31 -4.11
N ARG A 14 -6.56 -6.60 -4.64
CA ARG A 14 -6.29 -5.46 -5.52
C ARG A 14 -5.61 -4.32 -4.75
N GLU A 15 -6.03 -4.11 -3.51
CA GLU A 15 -5.38 -3.08 -2.68
C GLU A 15 -3.92 -3.43 -2.43
N LEU A 16 -3.63 -4.70 -2.19
CA LEU A 16 -2.25 -5.13 -2.02
C LEU A 16 -1.44 -4.92 -3.28
N GLU A 17 -2.02 -5.19 -4.43
CA GLU A 17 -1.35 -4.95 -5.71
C GLU A 17 -1.02 -3.48 -5.89
N VAL A 18 -1.98 -2.61 -5.55
CA VAL A 18 -1.76 -1.18 -5.65
C VAL A 18 -0.65 -0.75 -4.69
N LEU A 19 -0.70 -1.24 -3.46
CA LEU A 19 0.31 -0.89 -2.48
C LEU A 19 1.69 -1.34 -2.93
N ASP A 20 1.79 -2.52 -3.51
CA ASP A 20 3.06 -3.04 -4.00
C ASP A 20 3.64 -2.11 -5.07
N GLN A 21 2.80 -1.64 -5.98
CA GLN A 21 3.24 -0.73 -7.03
C GLN A 21 3.67 0.64 -6.45
N VAL A 22 2.92 1.11 -5.46
CA VAL A 22 3.27 2.35 -4.78
C VAL A 22 4.62 2.20 -4.08
N ALA A 23 4.85 1.05 -3.47
CA ALA A 23 6.11 0.78 -2.78
C ALA A 23 7.31 0.76 -3.74
N GLN A 24 7.05 0.50 -5.01
CA GLN A 24 8.10 0.54 -6.01
C GLN A 24 8.40 1.97 -6.48
N GLY A 25 7.71 2.93 -5.93
CA GLY A 25 7.95 4.33 -6.29
C GLY A 25 7.16 4.82 -7.48
N LYS A 26 6.18 4.07 -7.93
CA LYS A 26 5.43 4.46 -9.12
C LYS A 26 4.41 5.54 -8.81
N SER A 27 4.19 6.40 -9.79
CA SER A 27 3.13 7.40 -9.69
C SER A 27 1.78 6.73 -9.89
N ASN A 28 0.71 7.44 -9.55
CA ASN A 28 -0.63 6.89 -9.76
C ASN A 28 -0.87 6.54 -11.23
N ALA A 29 -0.36 7.37 -12.15
CA ALA A 29 -0.51 7.08 -13.57
C ALA A 29 0.22 5.79 -13.95
N ALA A 30 1.41 5.59 -13.40
CA ALA A 30 2.17 4.37 -13.69
C ALA A 30 1.50 3.14 -13.09
N VAL A 31 0.95 3.28 -11.88
CA VAL A 31 0.21 2.19 -11.26
C VAL A 31 -1.00 1.83 -12.12
N ALA A 32 -1.71 2.86 -12.57
CA ALA A 32 -2.90 2.64 -13.40
C ALA A 32 -2.54 1.84 -14.65
N ARG A 33 -1.45 2.22 -15.30
CA ARG A 33 -1.03 1.51 -16.49
C ARG A 33 -0.63 0.07 -16.18
N SER A 34 0.07 -0.13 -15.10
CA SER A 34 0.54 -1.46 -14.74
C SER A 34 -0.60 -2.41 -14.42
N LEU A 35 -1.65 -1.90 -13.82
CA LEU A 35 -2.74 -2.74 -13.37
C LEU A 35 -3.97 -2.66 -14.28
N PHE A 36 -3.85 -1.95 -15.39
CA PHE A 36 -4.96 -1.79 -16.33
C PHE A 36 -6.17 -1.13 -15.67
N LEU A 37 -5.89 -0.10 -14.88
CA LEU A 37 -6.93 0.66 -14.19
C LEU A 37 -6.87 2.11 -14.65
N THR A 38 -7.92 2.86 -14.34
CA THR A 38 -7.87 4.31 -14.52
C THR A 38 -7.17 4.91 -13.31
N GLU A 39 -6.65 6.12 -13.46
CA GLU A 39 -6.06 6.80 -12.32
C GLU A 39 -7.07 7.03 -11.22
N ARG A 40 -8.31 7.29 -11.59
CA ARG A 40 -9.35 7.47 -10.60
C ARG A 40 -9.57 6.21 -9.77
N ALA A 41 -9.54 5.06 -10.42
CA ALA A 41 -9.67 3.78 -9.70
C ALA A 41 -8.49 3.57 -8.78
N VAL A 42 -7.27 3.93 -9.23
CA VAL A 42 -6.10 3.83 -8.39
C VAL A 42 -6.25 4.71 -7.15
N GLU A 43 -6.71 5.95 -7.34
CA GLU A 43 -6.92 6.85 -6.20
C GLU A 43 -7.91 6.27 -5.21
N LYS A 44 -8.97 5.66 -5.73
CA LYS A 44 -9.94 5.04 -4.86
C LYS A 44 -9.33 3.93 -4.04
N HIS A 45 -8.55 3.08 -4.68
CA HIS A 45 -7.90 1.98 -3.97
C HIS A 45 -6.88 2.52 -2.95
N ILE A 46 -6.15 3.57 -3.30
CA ILE A 46 -5.17 4.15 -2.39
C ILE A 46 -5.87 4.73 -1.17
N ASN A 47 -6.96 5.46 -1.37
CA ASN A 47 -7.69 6.02 -0.25
C ASN A 47 -8.23 4.92 0.66
N ALA A 48 -8.73 3.85 0.08
CA ALA A 48 -9.26 2.74 0.86
C ALA A 48 -8.16 2.04 1.65
N LEU A 49 -7.03 1.78 1.01
CA LEU A 49 -5.97 1.09 1.71
C LEU A 49 -5.35 1.97 2.81
N PHE A 50 -5.23 3.27 2.56
CA PHE A 50 -4.72 4.16 3.60
C PHE A 50 -5.66 4.21 4.80
N ALA A 51 -6.96 4.23 4.54
CA ALA A 51 -7.93 4.21 5.63
C ALA A 51 -7.80 2.92 6.43
N LYS A 52 -7.63 1.80 5.76
CA LYS A 52 -7.49 0.51 6.45
C LYS A 52 -6.20 0.42 7.25
N LEU A 53 -5.16 1.12 6.78
CA LEU A 53 -3.90 1.14 7.51
C LEU A 53 -3.87 2.20 8.60
N GLY A 54 -4.96 2.94 8.77
CA GLY A 54 -5.00 3.95 9.81
C GLY A 54 -4.28 5.23 9.44
N LEU A 55 -4.06 5.47 8.15
CA LEU A 55 -3.29 6.61 7.71
C LEU A 55 -4.15 7.72 7.10
N GLY A 56 -5.45 7.61 7.24
CA GLY A 56 -6.36 8.51 6.53
C GLY A 56 -6.26 9.97 6.88
N SER A 57 -5.81 10.29 8.10
CA SER A 57 -5.76 11.67 8.50
C SER A 57 -4.37 12.27 8.42
N THR A 58 -3.40 11.58 7.89
CA THR A 58 -2.06 12.14 7.78
C THR A 58 -1.87 12.78 6.41
N PRO A 59 -0.91 13.70 6.28
CA PRO A 59 -0.61 14.29 4.97
C PRO A 59 -0.23 13.23 3.95
N ASP A 60 -0.54 13.52 2.69
CA ASP A 60 -0.35 12.54 1.62
C ASP A 60 1.06 11.96 1.55
N ILE A 61 2.05 12.80 1.68
CA ILE A 61 3.42 12.33 1.61
C ILE A 61 3.71 11.37 2.74
N HIS A 62 3.29 11.72 3.96
CA HIS A 62 3.53 10.86 5.10
C HIS A 62 2.76 9.55 5.01
N ARG A 63 1.54 9.60 4.49
CA ARG A 63 0.76 8.38 4.30
C ARG A 63 1.47 7.43 3.35
N ARG A 64 1.99 7.98 2.26
CA ARG A 64 2.63 7.17 1.26
C ARG A 64 3.90 6.53 1.81
N VAL A 65 4.70 7.31 2.53
CA VAL A 65 5.93 6.80 3.12
C VAL A 65 5.62 5.71 4.14
N LYS A 66 4.65 5.97 5.00
CA LYS A 66 4.31 4.99 6.03
C LYS A 66 3.77 3.71 5.41
N ALA A 67 2.96 3.82 4.36
CA ALA A 67 2.42 2.65 3.70
C ALA A 67 3.54 1.80 3.08
N VAL A 68 4.53 2.46 2.49
CA VAL A 68 5.67 1.75 1.92
C VAL A 68 6.44 1.02 3.03
N LEU A 69 6.68 1.71 4.14
CA LEU A 69 7.41 1.09 5.24
C LEU A 69 6.66 -0.10 5.82
N MET A 70 5.34 0.02 5.95
CA MET A 70 4.54 -1.07 6.45
C MET A 70 4.58 -2.26 5.50
N HIS A 71 4.56 -2.00 4.21
CA HIS A 71 4.61 -3.06 3.21
C HIS A 71 5.94 -3.81 3.28
N LEU A 72 7.03 -3.07 3.36
CA LEU A 72 8.35 -3.69 3.43
C LEU A 72 8.51 -4.49 4.71
N SER A 73 7.99 -3.97 5.80
CA SER A 73 8.06 -4.65 7.07
C SER A 73 7.26 -5.95 7.04
N ASP A 74 6.08 -5.90 6.42
CA ASP A 74 5.23 -7.09 6.36
C ASP A 74 5.84 -8.18 5.50
N ARG A 75 6.63 -7.81 4.51
CA ARG A 75 7.27 -8.81 3.67
C ARG A 75 8.39 -9.53 4.37
N GLY A 76 8.78 -9.06 5.53
CA GLY A 76 9.86 -9.69 6.22
C GLY A 76 11.22 -9.40 5.63
N ASP A 77 11.34 -8.32 4.90
CA ASP A 77 12.56 -7.91 4.31
C ASP A 77 13.44 -7.37 5.35
N GLN A 78 13.95 -8.21 6.18
CA GLN A 78 14.74 -7.77 7.25
C GLN A 78 16.13 -7.61 6.80
N PRO A 79 16.73 -6.51 7.01
CA PRO A 79 18.10 -6.30 6.64
C PRO A 79 18.93 -7.31 7.39
N GLY A 80 19.73 -7.96 6.71
CA GLY A 80 20.60 -8.89 7.34
C GLY A 80 19.90 -10.10 7.84
N GLY A 81 18.67 -10.15 7.57
CA GLY A 81 17.94 -11.25 8.15
C GLY A 81 17.59 -12.17 7.32
#